data_babda46773393636a0ef7522ea2e4675
#
_entry.id   babda46773393636a0ef7522ea2e4675
#
_cell.length_a   1.000
_cell.length_b   1.000
_cell.length_c   1.000
_cell.angle_alpha   90.00
_cell.angle_beta   90.00
_cell.angle_gamma   90.00
#
_symmetry.space_group_name_H-M   'P 1'
#
loop_
_entity.id
_entity.type
_entity.pdbx_description
1 polymer ?
#
loop_
_entity_poly.entity_id
_entity_poly.type
_entity_poly.pdbx_seq_one_letter_code
_entity_poly.pdbx_strand_id
1 'polypeptide(L)'
;MGIRSHWKNYIDGHFIDSVAGRTIEVEDPATGEKIAEIARAEAGDVHLAVAAAKQCFDSRALADLRPINRGRMLIDVARELRRRQDEIAEVICHESGMGMVDSIDQVDCAAQYFEYYGGLADKIEGSYIPLGKGFIDYTIPEPHGVSAHIIPWNFPIELVARGVAPALAAGNTVVIKSPELDPLHNTFLGEIAGSVGFPDGAINIIAGYGDDCGSALCEHPDVNQLVFTGSVPTGRKILNCAARRIIPAVVELGGKSAGMVMPDADLDKVVASTRVGIFFFSGQVCSAMSRLLVHRSIYDDVVDRLCEMVDGLSIGHGKDNSDITPLISERQLQRVEGLVQSAVDAGAKIARGGARVADSPGYFMQPTLICDASPDMDAMQQEAFGPVLCISAFDNEEEGVSIA
;
A
#
# COMPACT_ATOMS: atom_id res chain seq x y z
N MET A 1 -14.29 8.06 19.42
CA MET A 1 -13.87 9.47 19.26
C MET A 1 -14.20 9.84 17.83
N GLY A 2 -14.81 10.98 17.52
CA GLY A 2 -15.16 11.29 16.11
C GLY A 2 -13.93 11.70 15.31
N ILE A 3 -13.94 11.39 14.01
CA ILE A 3 -12.89 11.82 13.07
C ILE A 3 -12.88 13.35 13.01
N ARG A 4 -11.68 13.96 13.02
CA ARG A 4 -11.52 15.42 12.88
C ARG A 4 -12.06 15.85 11.51
N SER A 5 -12.74 16.96 11.42
CA SER A 5 -13.30 17.47 10.16
C SER A 5 -12.26 18.10 9.22
N HIS A 6 -11.15 18.61 9.76
CA HIS A 6 -10.10 19.26 8.99
C HIS A 6 -8.71 18.78 9.41
N TRP A 7 -7.90 18.38 8.43
CA TRP A 7 -6.55 17.84 8.58
C TRP A 7 -5.55 18.68 7.78
N LYS A 8 -4.28 18.62 8.16
CA LYS A 8 -3.22 19.45 7.60
C LYS A 8 -2.03 18.61 7.15
N ASN A 9 -1.24 19.14 6.24
CA ASN A 9 0.09 18.61 5.93
C ASN A 9 1.00 18.79 7.15
N TYR A 10 1.96 17.87 7.33
CA TYR A 10 3.00 17.98 8.36
C TYR A 10 4.33 18.27 7.69
N ILE A 11 4.84 19.49 7.88
CA ILE A 11 6.09 19.96 7.25
C ILE A 11 6.91 20.71 8.32
N ASP A 12 8.20 20.38 8.38
CA ASP A 12 9.16 21.04 9.27
C ASP A 12 8.71 21.08 10.74
N GLY A 13 8.21 19.95 11.25
CA GLY A 13 7.72 19.84 12.63
C GLY A 13 6.35 20.43 12.89
N HIS A 14 5.64 20.97 11.89
CA HIS A 14 4.40 21.72 12.06
C HIS A 14 3.27 21.21 11.15
N PHE A 15 2.03 21.27 11.67
CA PHE A 15 0.83 21.06 10.87
C PHE A 15 0.43 22.37 10.19
N ILE A 16 0.46 22.40 8.87
CA ILE A 16 0.17 23.58 8.05
C ILE A 16 -0.90 23.30 6.99
N ASP A 17 -1.67 24.32 6.66
CA ASP A 17 -2.57 24.30 5.51
C ASP A 17 -1.77 24.37 4.21
N SER A 18 -2.38 24.01 3.06
CA SER A 18 -1.68 24.11 1.79
C SER A 18 -1.43 25.56 1.39
N VAL A 19 -0.32 25.81 0.68
CA VAL A 19 0.05 27.14 0.17
C VAL A 19 -1.08 27.76 -0.66
N ALA A 20 -1.78 26.95 -1.44
CA ALA A 20 -2.89 27.38 -2.28
C ALA A 20 -4.23 27.50 -1.53
N GLY A 21 -4.30 27.12 -0.26
CA GLY A 21 -5.53 27.11 0.55
C GLY A 21 -6.58 26.10 0.06
N ARG A 22 -6.17 25.10 -0.74
CA ARG A 22 -7.07 24.07 -1.26
C ARG A 22 -7.09 22.84 -0.36
N THR A 23 -8.20 22.08 -0.41
CA THR A 23 -8.38 20.83 0.34
C THR A 23 -8.73 19.68 -0.60
N ILE A 24 -8.58 18.46 -0.09
CA ILE A 24 -9.11 17.22 -0.65
C ILE A 24 -10.22 16.77 0.29
N GLU A 25 -11.38 16.46 -0.24
CA GLU A 25 -12.45 15.79 0.49
C GLU A 25 -12.11 14.31 0.62
N VAL A 26 -12.32 13.77 1.83
CA VAL A 26 -12.14 12.36 2.14
C VAL A 26 -13.50 11.76 2.43
N GLU A 27 -13.81 10.68 1.73
CA GLU A 27 -15.08 9.97 1.81
C GLU A 27 -14.92 8.65 2.57
N ASP A 28 -16.01 8.20 3.20
CA ASP A 28 -16.14 6.82 3.65
C ASP A 28 -16.65 5.98 2.46
N PRO A 29 -15.86 5.04 1.92
CA PRO A 29 -16.25 4.28 0.73
C PRO A 29 -17.44 3.34 0.98
N ALA A 30 -17.80 3.08 2.23
CA ALA A 30 -18.98 2.28 2.57
C ALA A 30 -20.30 3.06 2.44
N THR A 31 -20.23 4.40 2.52
CA THR A 31 -21.43 5.26 2.47
C THR A 31 -21.38 6.27 1.32
N GLY A 32 -20.20 6.56 0.76
CA GLY A 32 -19.99 7.65 -0.18
C GLY A 32 -20.12 9.04 0.44
N GLU A 33 -20.19 9.12 1.77
CA GLU A 33 -20.33 10.39 2.49
C GLU A 33 -18.96 10.97 2.84
N LYS A 34 -18.85 12.30 2.78
CA LYS A 34 -17.68 13.04 3.24
C LYS A 34 -17.52 12.89 4.76
N ILE A 35 -16.36 12.41 5.20
CA ILE A 35 -16.01 12.27 6.62
C ILE A 35 -15.06 13.37 7.12
N ALA A 36 -14.22 13.92 6.23
CA ALA A 36 -13.24 14.95 6.56
C ALA A 36 -12.76 15.67 5.31
N GLU A 37 -11.87 16.64 5.51
CA GLU A 37 -11.03 17.22 4.47
C GLU A 37 -9.60 17.37 4.96
N ILE A 38 -8.62 17.34 4.03
CA ILE A 38 -7.21 17.54 4.30
C ILE A 38 -6.62 18.59 3.36
N ALA A 39 -5.63 19.35 3.84
CA ALA A 39 -4.88 20.29 3.03
C ALA A 39 -4.30 19.62 1.77
N ARG A 40 -4.66 20.14 0.58
CA ARG A 40 -4.20 19.63 -0.71
C ARG A 40 -2.84 20.19 -1.05
N ALA A 41 -1.81 19.35 -0.97
CA ALA A 41 -0.47 19.70 -1.38
C ALA A 41 -0.33 19.75 -2.92
N GLU A 42 0.38 20.78 -3.38
CA GLU A 42 0.77 21.01 -4.77
C GLU A 42 2.27 21.31 -4.85
N ALA A 43 2.77 21.72 -6.00
CA ALA A 43 4.20 21.97 -6.22
C ALA A 43 4.84 22.92 -5.17
N GLY A 44 4.10 23.91 -4.69
CA GLY A 44 4.57 24.83 -3.63
C GLY A 44 4.79 24.13 -2.29
N ASP A 45 3.85 23.28 -1.90
CA ASP A 45 3.93 22.49 -0.66
C ASP A 45 5.03 21.42 -0.76
N VAL A 46 5.19 20.80 -1.93
CA VAL A 46 6.29 19.86 -2.22
C VAL A 46 7.63 20.55 -2.02
N HIS A 47 7.78 21.78 -2.56
CA HIS A 47 9.02 22.53 -2.41
C HIS A 47 9.33 22.81 -0.93
N LEU A 48 8.32 23.22 -0.13
CA LEU A 48 8.50 23.44 1.30
C LEU A 48 8.92 22.15 2.03
N ALA A 49 8.24 21.03 1.76
CA ALA A 49 8.53 19.74 2.39
C ALA A 49 9.95 19.22 2.04
N VAL A 50 10.34 19.32 0.77
CA VAL A 50 11.68 18.90 0.33
C VAL A 50 12.76 19.85 0.87
N ALA A 51 12.51 21.15 0.90
CA ALA A 51 13.44 22.13 1.47
C ALA A 51 13.67 21.87 2.97
N ALA A 52 12.61 21.60 3.74
CA ALA A 52 12.72 21.22 5.16
C ALA A 52 13.52 19.92 5.35
N ALA A 53 13.21 18.90 4.56
CA ALA A 53 13.93 17.62 4.57
C ALA A 53 15.44 17.81 4.25
N LYS A 54 15.73 18.61 3.22
CA LYS A 54 17.11 18.91 2.83
C LYS A 54 17.84 19.69 3.92
N GLN A 55 17.22 20.72 4.49
CA GLN A 55 17.79 21.50 5.58
C GLN A 55 18.14 20.61 6.78
N CYS A 56 17.23 19.72 7.18
CA CYS A 56 17.46 18.76 8.25
C CYS A 56 18.62 17.83 7.91
N PHE A 57 18.66 17.28 6.69
CA PHE A 57 19.75 16.42 6.23
C PHE A 57 21.10 17.14 6.21
N ASP A 58 21.18 18.33 5.62
CA ASP A 58 22.42 19.11 5.51
C ASP A 58 22.93 19.58 6.89
N SER A 59 22.04 19.83 7.84
CA SER A 59 22.40 20.13 9.24
C SER A 59 22.96 18.91 9.98
N ARG A 60 22.81 17.70 9.41
CA ARG A 60 23.20 16.42 9.99
C ARG A 60 22.50 16.07 11.31
N ALA A 61 21.40 16.77 11.66
CA ALA A 61 20.72 16.60 12.94
C ALA A 61 20.31 15.15 13.22
N LEU A 62 19.91 14.38 12.18
CA LEU A 62 19.60 12.95 12.29
C LEU A 62 20.85 12.07 12.09
N ALA A 63 21.72 12.42 11.13
CA ALA A 63 22.89 11.62 10.77
C ALA A 63 23.97 11.61 11.87
N ASP A 64 24.14 12.71 12.60
CA ASP A 64 25.13 12.81 13.69
C ASP A 64 24.64 12.17 15.01
N LEU A 65 23.38 11.79 15.11
CA LEU A 65 22.93 10.94 16.20
C LEU A 65 23.65 9.59 16.14
N ARG A 66 24.09 9.09 17.30
CA ARG A 66 24.59 7.71 17.35
C ARG A 66 23.53 6.78 16.79
N PRO A 67 23.89 5.82 15.91
CA PRO A 67 22.91 4.92 15.29
C PRO A 67 21.96 4.24 16.27
N ILE A 68 22.47 3.84 17.45
CA ILE A 68 21.65 3.27 18.53
C ILE A 68 20.56 4.25 19.02
N ASN A 69 20.82 5.56 19.01
CA ASN A 69 19.83 6.54 19.45
C ASN A 69 18.74 6.76 18.37
N ARG A 70 19.13 6.77 17.07
CA ARG A 70 18.12 6.72 15.97
C ARG A 70 17.25 5.47 16.08
N GLY A 71 17.86 4.31 16.34
CA GLY A 71 17.14 3.07 16.55
C GLY A 71 16.13 3.15 17.72
N ARG A 72 16.51 3.76 18.83
CA ARG A 72 15.58 3.98 19.97
C ARG A 72 14.41 4.86 19.60
N MET A 73 14.63 5.94 18.84
CA MET A 73 13.54 6.79 18.37
C MET A 73 12.53 6.00 17.50
N LEU A 74 13.00 5.13 16.61
CA LEU A 74 12.13 4.27 15.81
C LEU A 74 11.33 3.29 16.68
N ILE A 75 11.95 2.70 17.70
CA ILE A 75 11.26 1.84 18.67
C ILE A 75 10.21 2.64 19.47
N ASP A 76 10.48 3.90 19.79
CA ASP A 76 9.51 4.76 20.47
C ASP A 76 8.34 5.12 19.53
N VAL A 77 8.57 5.29 18.20
CA VAL A 77 7.47 5.37 17.21
C VAL A 77 6.59 4.13 17.26
N ALA A 78 7.18 2.93 17.28
CA ALA A 78 6.42 1.68 17.37
C ALA A 78 5.54 1.61 18.64
N ARG A 79 6.07 2.06 19.77
CA ARG A 79 5.31 2.12 21.03
C ARG A 79 4.14 3.09 20.96
N GLU A 80 4.36 4.26 20.37
CA GLU A 80 3.31 5.26 20.21
C GLU A 80 2.24 4.81 19.20
N LEU A 81 2.60 4.14 18.11
CA LEU A 81 1.66 3.51 17.18
C LEU A 81 0.75 2.53 17.92
N ARG A 82 1.30 1.60 18.70
CA ARG A 82 0.49 0.64 19.50
C ARG A 82 -0.33 1.33 20.56
N ARG A 83 0.18 2.37 21.20
CA ARG A 83 -0.59 3.12 22.22
C ARG A 83 -1.81 3.80 21.63
N ARG A 84 -1.73 4.22 20.35
CA ARG A 84 -2.80 4.91 19.62
C ARG A 84 -3.52 4.00 18.63
N GLN A 85 -3.34 2.69 18.72
CA GLN A 85 -3.79 1.71 17.73
C GLN A 85 -5.27 1.85 17.40
N ASP A 86 -6.14 1.89 18.39
CA ASP A 86 -7.58 1.98 18.18
C ASP A 86 -8.00 3.29 17.49
N GLU A 87 -7.38 4.42 17.86
CA GLU A 87 -7.64 5.72 17.26
C GLU A 87 -7.25 5.75 15.77
N ILE A 88 -6.08 5.21 15.45
CA ILE A 88 -5.57 5.14 14.07
C ILE A 88 -6.39 4.16 13.24
N ALA A 89 -6.71 2.99 13.79
CA ALA A 89 -7.51 1.98 13.13
C ALA A 89 -8.94 2.46 12.81
N GLU A 90 -9.57 3.25 13.71
CA GLU A 90 -10.87 3.88 13.45
C GLU A 90 -10.82 4.77 12.21
N VAL A 91 -9.76 5.58 12.07
CA VAL A 91 -9.58 6.45 10.88
C VAL A 91 -9.35 5.60 9.62
N ILE A 92 -8.46 4.60 9.67
CA ILE A 92 -8.20 3.70 8.56
C ILE A 92 -9.49 3.02 8.09
N CYS A 93 -10.25 2.45 9.01
CA CYS A 93 -11.50 1.75 8.70
C CYS A 93 -12.48 2.63 7.93
N HIS A 94 -12.59 3.90 8.31
CA HIS A 94 -13.54 4.84 7.67
C HIS A 94 -13.03 5.40 6.35
N GLU A 95 -11.75 5.76 6.23
CA GLU A 95 -11.25 6.38 4.99
C GLU A 95 -10.88 5.35 3.90
N SER A 96 -10.51 4.11 4.28
CA SER A 96 -10.15 3.05 3.32
C SER A 96 -11.26 2.01 3.10
N GLY A 97 -12.21 1.93 4.03
CA GLY A 97 -13.24 0.88 4.05
C GLY A 97 -12.75 -0.48 4.57
N MET A 98 -11.51 -0.58 5.04
CA MET A 98 -10.92 -1.82 5.59
C MET A 98 -11.69 -2.30 6.83
N GLY A 99 -11.70 -3.62 7.08
CA GLY A 99 -12.25 -4.19 8.32
C GLY A 99 -11.57 -3.63 9.56
N MET A 100 -12.31 -3.43 10.67
CA MET A 100 -11.73 -2.86 11.89
C MET A 100 -10.61 -3.74 12.45
N VAL A 101 -10.77 -5.08 12.44
CA VAL A 101 -9.72 -6.01 12.88
C VAL A 101 -8.47 -5.87 12.01
N ASP A 102 -8.66 -5.80 10.68
CA ASP A 102 -7.56 -5.65 9.74
C ASP A 102 -6.88 -4.27 9.88
N SER A 103 -7.67 -3.21 10.15
CA SER A 103 -7.14 -1.87 10.43
C SER A 103 -6.26 -1.83 11.68
N ILE A 104 -6.64 -2.57 12.72
CA ILE A 104 -5.82 -2.75 13.93
C ILE A 104 -4.51 -3.46 13.58
N ASP A 105 -4.58 -4.54 12.79
CA ASP A 105 -3.40 -5.29 12.36
C ASP A 105 -2.46 -4.43 11.50
N GLN A 106 -2.98 -3.53 10.66
CA GLN A 106 -2.16 -2.58 9.89
C GLN A 106 -1.29 -1.69 10.79
N VAL A 107 -1.86 -1.22 11.90
CA VAL A 107 -1.10 -0.38 12.85
C VAL A 107 -0.03 -1.20 13.56
N ASP A 108 -0.33 -2.45 13.95
CA ASP A 108 0.68 -3.31 14.58
C ASP A 108 1.78 -3.74 13.58
N CYS A 109 1.43 -4.06 12.33
CA CYS A 109 2.41 -4.31 11.27
C CYS A 109 3.33 -3.10 11.05
N ALA A 110 2.78 -1.88 11.02
CA ALA A 110 3.60 -0.67 10.94
C ALA A 110 4.56 -0.54 12.14
N ALA A 111 4.08 -0.81 13.35
CA ALA A 111 4.90 -0.80 14.56
C ALA A 111 6.05 -1.84 14.46
N GLN A 112 5.76 -3.04 13.95
CA GLN A 112 6.78 -4.09 13.76
C GLN A 112 7.90 -3.65 12.80
N TYR A 113 7.59 -2.93 11.70
CA TYR A 113 8.62 -2.36 10.82
C TYR A 113 9.51 -1.37 11.57
N PHE A 114 8.93 -0.47 12.33
CA PHE A 114 9.71 0.49 13.12
C PHE A 114 10.56 -0.20 14.19
N GLU A 115 10.08 -1.24 14.86
CA GLU A 115 10.88 -2.04 15.81
C GLU A 115 12.03 -2.76 15.11
N TYR A 116 11.74 -3.45 14.00
CA TYR A 116 12.75 -4.21 13.26
C TYR A 116 13.90 -3.31 12.79
N TYR A 117 13.58 -2.22 12.09
CA TYR A 117 14.60 -1.29 11.59
C TYR A 117 15.23 -0.45 12.69
N GLY A 118 14.53 -0.19 13.78
CA GLY A 118 15.09 0.38 15.00
C GLY A 118 16.19 -0.49 15.59
N GLY A 119 15.97 -1.81 15.61
CA GLY A 119 16.97 -2.80 16.02
C GLY A 119 18.15 -2.96 15.05
N LEU A 120 17.98 -2.55 13.78
CA LEU A 120 19.02 -2.62 12.75
C LEU A 120 19.84 -1.33 12.58
N ALA A 121 19.42 -0.21 13.13
CA ALA A 121 20.03 1.09 12.87
C ALA A 121 21.54 1.14 13.19
N ASP A 122 22.00 0.41 14.18
CA ASP A 122 23.43 0.30 14.57
C ASP A 122 24.13 -0.93 13.98
N LYS A 123 23.51 -1.63 13.02
CA LYS A 123 24.04 -2.82 12.34
C LYS A 123 24.38 -2.54 10.86
N ILE A 124 24.31 -1.28 10.43
CA ILE A 124 24.69 -0.90 9.06
C ILE A 124 26.21 -0.83 8.99
N GLU A 125 26.82 -1.93 8.58
CA GLU A 125 28.27 -2.11 8.56
C GLU A 125 28.83 -1.93 7.15
N GLY A 126 30.10 -1.51 7.06
CA GLY A 126 30.91 -1.55 5.84
C GLY A 126 31.78 -2.80 5.76
N SER A 127 32.57 -2.91 4.70
CA SER A 127 33.47 -4.01 4.47
C SER A 127 34.92 -3.56 4.50
N TYR A 128 35.82 -4.35 5.11
CA TYR A 128 37.27 -4.23 4.92
C TYR A 128 37.70 -5.07 3.71
N ILE A 129 38.49 -4.47 2.81
CA ILE A 129 38.97 -5.12 1.60
C ILE A 129 40.51 -5.32 1.71
N PRO A 130 41.00 -6.58 1.77
CA PRO A 130 42.43 -6.85 1.95
C PRO A 130 43.21 -6.68 0.63
N LEU A 131 43.85 -5.55 0.44
CA LEU A 131 44.69 -5.26 -0.72
C LEU A 131 46.19 -5.58 -0.52
N GLY A 132 46.60 -6.10 0.64
CA GLY A 132 47.97 -6.44 0.95
C GLY A 132 48.73 -5.34 1.68
N LYS A 133 50.07 -5.55 1.86
CA LYS A 133 50.91 -4.67 2.69
C LYS A 133 51.00 -3.25 2.09
N GLY A 134 50.73 -2.25 2.93
CA GLY A 134 50.83 -0.83 2.59
C GLY A 134 49.54 -0.20 2.11
N PHE A 135 48.45 -0.95 2.04
CA PHE A 135 47.10 -0.46 1.65
C PHE A 135 46.11 -0.73 2.77
N ILE A 136 45.17 0.21 2.93
CA ILE A 136 43.95 0.07 3.73
C ILE A 136 42.79 0.46 2.81
N ASP A 137 41.82 -0.44 2.65
CA ASP A 137 40.61 -0.20 1.84
C ASP A 137 39.39 -0.68 2.61
N TYR A 138 38.38 0.15 2.67
CA TYR A 138 37.11 -0.16 3.32
C TYR A 138 35.97 0.64 2.72
N THR A 139 34.75 0.13 2.83
CA THR A 139 33.52 0.82 2.45
C THR A 139 32.82 1.37 3.68
N ILE A 140 32.19 2.54 3.54
CA ILE A 140 31.31 3.13 4.55
C ILE A 140 29.95 3.40 3.88
N PRO A 141 28.86 2.75 4.32
CA PRO A 141 27.52 3.12 3.91
C PRO A 141 27.17 4.54 4.39
N GLU A 142 26.63 5.35 3.47
CA GLU A 142 26.15 6.70 3.76
C GLU A 142 24.68 6.83 3.36
N PRO A 143 23.87 7.65 4.05
CA PRO A 143 22.49 7.90 3.64
C PRO A 143 22.44 8.63 2.29
N HIS A 144 21.40 8.35 1.50
CA HIS A 144 21.20 9.00 0.20
C HIS A 144 20.91 10.50 0.32
N GLY A 145 20.22 10.93 1.38
CA GLY A 145 19.75 12.30 1.56
C GLY A 145 18.25 12.38 1.78
N VAL A 146 17.55 13.13 0.95
CA VAL A 146 16.09 13.23 0.96
C VAL A 146 15.50 12.03 0.20
N SER A 147 14.78 11.16 0.91
CA SER A 147 14.05 10.03 0.34
C SER A 147 12.57 10.38 0.17
N ALA A 148 12.06 10.36 -1.05
CA ALA A 148 10.66 10.62 -1.36
C ALA A 148 9.87 9.31 -1.44
N HIS A 149 8.80 9.23 -0.67
CA HIS A 149 7.93 8.05 -0.57
C HIS A 149 6.54 8.37 -1.11
N ILE A 150 6.15 7.71 -2.20
CA ILE A 150 4.82 7.84 -2.80
C ILE A 150 4.03 6.59 -2.49
N ILE A 151 3.05 6.74 -1.61
CA ILE A 151 2.36 5.65 -0.93
C ILE A 151 1.01 5.37 -1.61
N PRO A 152 0.61 4.09 -1.77
CA PRO A 152 -0.72 3.69 -2.21
C PRO A 152 -1.69 3.67 -1.04
N TRP A 153 -2.96 3.43 -1.35
CA TRP A 153 -4.08 3.46 -0.40
C TRP A 153 -4.45 2.09 0.20
N ASN A 154 -3.95 0.98 -0.32
CA ASN A 154 -4.50 -0.35 0.00
C ASN A 154 -3.96 -1.02 1.27
N PHE A 155 -2.82 -0.58 1.79
CA PHE A 155 -2.28 -0.99 3.10
C PHE A 155 -1.85 0.25 3.88
N PRO A 156 -2.82 0.96 4.43
CA PRO A 156 -2.60 2.21 5.14
C PRO A 156 -1.59 2.05 6.27
N ILE A 157 -0.74 3.06 6.47
CA ILE A 157 0.33 3.13 7.48
C ILE A 157 1.39 2.02 7.42
N GLU A 158 1.03 0.78 7.10
CA GLU A 158 2.00 -0.32 6.94
C GLU A 158 2.99 -0.03 5.82
N LEU A 159 2.49 0.32 4.61
CA LEU A 159 3.36 0.62 3.47
C LEU A 159 4.17 1.90 3.67
N VAL A 160 3.69 2.83 4.47
CA VAL A 160 4.49 3.97 4.92
C VAL A 160 5.64 3.49 5.79
N ALA A 161 5.36 2.71 6.83
CA ALA A 161 6.37 2.20 7.76
C ALA A 161 7.43 1.35 7.05
N ARG A 162 7.02 0.49 6.10
CA ARG A 162 7.91 -0.36 5.30
C ARG A 162 9.02 0.42 4.59
N GLY A 163 8.71 1.61 4.06
CA GLY A 163 9.67 2.46 3.37
C GLY A 163 10.39 3.45 4.29
N VAL A 164 9.64 4.08 5.20
CA VAL A 164 10.13 5.18 6.06
C VAL A 164 11.04 4.68 7.17
N ALA A 165 10.72 3.57 7.82
CA ALA A 165 11.53 3.05 8.94
C ALA A 165 12.97 2.75 8.52
N PRO A 166 13.26 2.01 7.40
CA PRO A 166 14.64 1.80 6.96
C PRO A 166 15.32 3.09 6.49
N ALA A 167 14.60 4.02 5.86
CA ALA A 167 15.18 5.29 5.43
C ALA A 167 15.69 6.11 6.63
N LEU A 168 14.88 6.25 7.68
CA LEU A 168 15.25 6.94 8.91
C LEU A 168 16.34 6.20 9.69
N ALA A 169 16.28 4.85 9.76
CA ALA A 169 17.32 4.04 10.40
C ALA A 169 18.69 4.27 9.78
N ALA A 170 18.74 4.40 8.45
CA ALA A 170 19.95 4.71 7.70
C ALA A 170 20.41 6.18 7.83
N GLY A 171 19.59 7.07 8.38
CA GLY A 171 19.91 8.49 8.55
C GLY A 171 19.44 9.40 7.41
N ASN A 172 18.55 8.92 6.53
CA ASN A 172 17.89 9.76 5.54
C ASN A 172 16.79 10.61 6.18
N THR A 173 16.44 11.71 5.54
CA THR A 173 15.20 12.44 5.80
C THR A 173 14.13 12.01 4.80
N VAL A 174 12.86 12.14 5.13
CA VAL A 174 11.77 11.62 4.31
C VAL A 174 10.72 12.67 3.97
N VAL A 175 10.21 12.60 2.74
CA VAL A 175 8.99 13.28 2.31
C VAL A 175 7.99 12.21 1.85
N ILE A 176 6.87 12.11 2.57
CA ILE A 176 5.81 11.13 2.34
C ILE A 176 4.68 11.82 1.60
N LYS A 177 4.39 11.38 0.37
CA LYS A 177 3.18 11.77 -0.33
C LYS A 177 2.11 10.73 -0.05
N SER A 178 1.14 11.09 0.81
CA SER A 178 -0.05 10.29 1.08
C SER A 178 -0.96 10.21 -0.15
N PRO A 179 -1.69 9.10 -0.34
CA PRO A 179 -2.70 9.01 -1.39
C PRO A 179 -3.81 10.04 -1.15
N GLU A 180 -4.49 10.43 -2.21
CA GLU A 180 -5.62 11.36 -2.13
C GLU A 180 -6.91 10.72 -1.61
N LEU A 181 -7.01 9.37 -1.66
CA LEU A 181 -8.22 8.64 -1.31
C LEU A 181 -8.36 8.41 0.21
N ASP A 182 -7.24 8.12 0.87
CA ASP A 182 -7.20 7.83 2.32
C ASP A 182 -5.95 8.44 2.99
N PRO A 183 -5.81 9.76 3.01
CA PRO A 183 -4.60 10.44 3.45
C PRO A 183 -4.47 10.64 4.97
N LEU A 184 -5.55 10.48 5.74
CA LEU A 184 -5.65 11.01 7.10
C LEU A 184 -4.75 10.24 8.09
N HIS A 185 -4.73 8.91 8.01
CA HIS A 185 -3.96 8.05 8.93
C HIS A 185 -2.46 8.38 8.94
N ASN A 186 -1.90 8.84 7.82
CA ASN A 186 -0.48 9.16 7.73
C ASN A 186 -0.08 10.37 8.60
N THR A 187 -1.03 11.29 8.88
CA THR A 187 -0.75 12.48 9.69
C THR A 187 -0.44 12.13 11.15
N PHE A 188 -0.88 10.96 11.63
CA PHE A 188 -0.51 10.47 12.97
C PHE A 188 1.00 10.27 13.12
N LEU A 189 1.71 9.90 12.06
CA LEU A 189 3.18 9.82 12.12
C LEU A 189 3.83 11.18 12.36
N GLY A 190 3.23 12.28 11.89
CA GLY A 190 3.70 13.63 12.20
C GLY A 190 3.54 13.96 13.69
N GLU A 191 2.37 13.65 14.28
CA GLU A 191 2.15 13.82 15.72
C GLU A 191 3.11 12.97 16.56
N ILE A 192 3.32 11.71 16.15
CA ILE A 192 4.22 10.79 16.81
C ILE A 192 5.67 11.26 16.67
N ALA A 193 6.10 11.70 15.48
CA ALA A 193 7.45 12.22 15.24
C ALA A 193 7.81 13.36 16.20
N GLY A 194 6.90 14.33 16.37
CA GLY A 194 7.06 15.42 17.34
C GLY A 194 7.15 14.91 18.78
N SER A 195 6.32 13.94 19.16
CA SER A 195 6.29 13.40 20.53
C SER A 195 7.54 12.60 20.93
N VAL A 196 8.15 11.89 19.96
CA VAL A 196 9.38 11.11 20.20
C VAL A 196 10.66 11.91 19.97
N GLY A 197 10.54 13.18 19.53
CA GLY A 197 11.65 14.12 19.42
C GLY A 197 12.50 13.97 18.15
N PHE A 198 11.91 13.58 17.01
CA PHE A 198 12.60 13.68 15.73
C PHE A 198 12.94 15.16 15.44
N PRO A 199 14.12 15.44 14.84
CA PRO A 199 14.45 16.78 14.38
C PRO A 199 13.39 17.28 13.37
N ASP A 200 13.07 18.58 13.44
CA ASP A 200 12.19 19.21 12.46
C ASP A 200 12.72 18.98 11.04
N GLY A 201 11.85 18.71 10.10
CA GLY A 201 12.20 18.35 8.72
C GLY A 201 12.66 16.90 8.50
N ALA A 202 12.94 16.09 9.55
CA ALA A 202 13.32 14.68 9.36
C ALA A 202 12.19 13.86 8.72
N ILE A 203 10.95 14.17 9.06
CA ILE A 203 9.73 13.54 8.53
C ILE A 203 8.80 14.66 8.04
N ASN A 204 8.38 14.57 6.79
CA ASN A 204 7.42 15.50 6.19
C ASN A 204 6.32 14.69 5.51
N ILE A 205 5.05 15.07 5.69
CA ILE A 205 3.88 14.33 5.21
C ILE A 205 2.97 15.30 4.48
N ILE A 206 2.71 15.03 3.21
CA ILE A 206 1.86 15.84 2.35
C ILE A 206 0.80 14.97 1.67
N ALA A 207 -0.41 15.48 1.54
CA ALA A 207 -1.51 14.82 0.84
C ALA A 207 -1.80 15.51 -0.49
N GLY A 208 -1.79 14.77 -1.60
CA GLY A 208 -1.98 15.39 -2.92
C GLY A 208 -2.16 14.36 -4.03
N TYR A 209 -2.62 14.86 -5.18
CA TYR A 209 -2.82 14.02 -6.37
C TYR A 209 -1.51 13.61 -7.03
N GLY A 210 -1.54 12.46 -7.71
CA GLY A 210 -0.35 11.90 -8.38
C GLY A 210 0.20 12.79 -9.49
N ASP A 211 -0.68 13.39 -10.30
CA ASP A 211 -0.27 14.12 -11.51
C ASP A 211 0.33 15.51 -11.23
N ASP A 212 0.01 16.14 -10.10
CA ASP A 212 0.62 17.42 -9.70
C ASP A 212 1.63 17.24 -8.55
N CYS A 213 1.17 16.92 -7.35
CA CYS A 213 2.01 16.74 -6.17
C CYS A 213 3.05 15.61 -6.35
N GLY A 214 2.59 14.43 -6.82
CA GLY A 214 3.47 13.28 -7.04
C GLY A 214 4.54 13.55 -8.12
N SER A 215 4.15 14.17 -9.24
CA SER A 215 5.07 14.55 -10.31
C SER A 215 6.08 15.58 -9.84
N ALA A 216 5.63 16.63 -9.14
CA ALA A 216 6.52 17.65 -8.58
C ALA A 216 7.54 17.06 -7.60
N LEU A 217 7.11 16.10 -6.76
CA LEU A 217 8.01 15.42 -5.82
C LEU A 217 9.06 14.56 -6.54
N CYS A 218 8.66 13.80 -7.57
CA CYS A 218 9.59 12.99 -8.35
C CYS A 218 10.64 13.83 -9.08
N GLU A 219 10.24 14.99 -9.59
CA GLU A 219 11.11 15.86 -10.40
C GLU A 219 11.92 16.86 -9.58
N HIS A 220 11.67 16.96 -8.26
CA HIS A 220 12.35 17.94 -7.42
C HIS A 220 13.87 17.68 -7.33
N PRO A 221 14.74 18.67 -7.63
CA PRO A 221 16.19 18.48 -7.76
C PRO A 221 16.86 17.98 -6.47
N ASP A 222 16.33 18.31 -5.30
CA ASP A 222 16.91 17.94 -4.00
C ASP A 222 16.41 16.59 -3.45
N VAL A 223 15.56 15.86 -4.18
CA VAL A 223 15.22 14.47 -3.86
C VAL A 223 16.34 13.55 -4.35
N ASN A 224 16.84 12.66 -3.50
CA ASN A 224 17.97 11.79 -3.77
C ASN A 224 17.59 10.33 -4.01
N GLN A 225 16.39 9.93 -3.60
CA GLN A 225 15.85 8.58 -3.79
C GLN A 225 14.34 8.64 -3.96
N LEU A 226 13.79 7.75 -4.81
CA LEU A 226 12.37 7.55 -4.96
C LEU A 226 11.97 6.17 -4.43
N VAL A 227 10.92 6.12 -3.63
CA VAL A 227 10.26 4.88 -3.17
C VAL A 227 8.80 4.99 -3.58
N PHE A 228 8.34 4.04 -4.38
CA PHE A 228 6.99 4.05 -4.94
C PHE A 228 6.34 2.69 -4.78
N THR A 229 5.09 2.67 -4.37
CA THR A 229 4.23 1.49 -4.45
C THR A 229 2.94 1.88 -5.19
N GLY A 230 2.53 1.07 -6.16
CA GLY A 230 1.31 1.32 -6.93
C GLY A 230 1.26 0.60 -8.27
N SER A 231 0.54 1.17 -9.24
CA SER A 231 0.30 0.53 -10.54
C SER A 231 1.54 0.50 -11.45
N VAL A 232 1.65 -0.52 -12.29
CA VAL A 232 2.73 -0.68 -13.29
C VAL A 232 2.86 0.55 -14.21
N PRO A 233 1.77 1.15 -14.76
CA PRO A 233 1.89 2.35 -15.59
C PRO A 233 2.53 3.54 -14.85
N THR A 234 2.18 3.75 -13.58
CA THR A 234 2.76 4.81 -12.75
C THR A 234 4.21 4.49 -12.40
N GLY A 235 4.53 3.24 -12.03
CA GLY A 235 5.89 2.80 -11.75
C GLY A 235 6.85 3.06 -12.92
N ARG A 236 6.39 2.87 -14.16
CA ARG A 236 7.17 3.24 -15.36
C ARG A 236 7.48 4.75 -15.43
N LYS A 237 6.51 5.61 -15.04
CA LYS A 237 6.75 7.08 -14.98
C LYS A 237 7.80 7.41 -13.92
N ILE A 238 7.73 6.78 -12.73
CA ILE A 238 8.69 6.93 -11.63
C ILE A 238 10.10 6.51 -12.08
N LEU A 239 10.24 5.32 -12.65
CA LEU A 239 11.54 4.82 -13.15
C LEU A 239 12.12 5.71 -14.23
N ASN A 240 11.31 6.22 -15.16
CA ASN A 240 11.76 7.17 -16.16
C ASN A 240 12.24 8.49 -15.53
N CYS A 241 11.57 8.99 -14.50
CA CYS A 241 12.01 10.17 -13.76
C CYS A 241 13.36 9.90 -13.07
N ALA A 242 13.48 8.80 -12.34
CA ALA A 242 14.71 8.38 -11.67
C ALA A 242 15.89 8.26 -12.66
N ALA A 243 15.64 7.63 -13.83
CA ALA A 243 16.65 7.46 -14.87
C ALA A 243 17.16 8.79 -15.43
N ARG A 244 16.26 9.76 -15.69
CA ARG A 244 16.68 11.12 -16.13
C ARG A 244 17.55 11.84 -15.11
N ARG A 245 17.32 11.58 -13.84
CA ARG A 245 18.03 12.23 -12.71
C ARG A 245 19.21 11.42 -12.18
N ILE A 246 19.37 10.18 -12.65
CA ILE A 246 20.42 9.22 -12.19
C ILE A 246 20.36 9.05 -10.67
N ILE A 247 19.16 8.86 -10.11
CA ILE A 247 18.94 8.57 -8.70
C ILE A 247 18.35 7.18 -8.52
N PRO A 248 18.61 6.51 -7.37
CA PRO A 248 18.01 5.21 -7.10
C PRO A 248 16.48 5.31 -6.95
N ALA A 249 15.80 4.27 -7.40
CA ALA A 249 14.37 4.10 -7.22
C ALA A 249 14.06 2.67 -6.77
N VAL A 250 13.21 2.55 -5.75
CA VAL A 250 12.59 1.29 -5.33
C VAL A 250 11.13 1.35 -5.78
N VAL A 251 10.70 0.38 -6.56
CA VAL A 251 9.32 0.30 -7.04
C VAL A 251 8.70 -1.04 -6.66
N GLU A 252 7.55 -0.97 -6.01
CA GLU A 252 6.71 -2.09 -5.65
C GLU A 252 5.42 -2.00 -6.47
N LEU A 253 5.10 -3.04 -7.22
CA LEU A 253 4.05 -2.98 -8.24
C LEU A 253 3.05 -4.11 -8.04
N GLY A 254 1.90 -4.00 -8.71
CA GLY A 254 0.88 -5.02 -8.71
C GLY A 254 1.26 -6.30 -9.43
N GLY A 255 0.43 -7.31 -9.29
CA GLY A 255 0.63 -8.63 -9.88
C GLY A 255 -0.67 -9.28 -10.34
N LYS A 256 -0.54 -10.49 -10.89
CA LYS A 256 -1.64 -11.36 -11.26
C LYS A 256 -1.33 -12.77 -10.75
N SER A 257 -1.27 -12.91 -9.43
CA SER A 257 -0.80 -14.15 -8.78
C SER A 257 -1.73 -15.34 -9.06
N ALA A 258 -1.14 -16.52 -9.23
CA ALA A 258 -1.86 -17.76 -9.49
C ALA A 258 -1.70 -18.73 -8.33
N GLY A 259 -2.81 -19.34 -7.89
CA GLY A 259 -2.82 -20.57 -7.11
C GLY A 259 -3.00 -21.76 -8.05
N MET A 260 -2.28 -22.85 -7.81
CA MET A 260 -2.41 -24.08 -8.59
C MET A 260 -2.90 -25.23 -7.70
N VAL A 261 -3.97 -25.89 -8.12
CA VAL A 261 -4.64 -26.96 -7.37
C VAL A 261 -4.44 -28.30 -8.09
N MET A 262 -3.64 -29.19 -7.50
CA MET A 262 -3.32 -30.50 -8.00
C MET A 262 -4.39 -31.53 -7.61
N PRO A 263 -4.49 -32.69 -8.31
CA PRO A 263 -5.55 -33.70 -8.09
C PRO A 263 -5.66 -34.27 -6.68
N ASP A 264 -4.56 -34.24 -5.93
CA ASP A 264 -4.47 -34.76 -4.55
C ASP A 264 -4.62 -33.65 -3.47
N ALA A 265 -5.00 -32.44 -3.88
CA ALA A 265 -5.16 -31.33 -2.96
C ALA A 265 -6.31 -31.56 -1.97
N ASP A 266 -6.11 -31.12 -0.73
CA ASP A 266 -7.14 -31.04 0.29
C ASP A 266 -8.08 -29.87 -0.05
N LEU A 267 -9.30 -30.17 -0.50
CA LEU A 267 -10.24 -29.17 -0.98
C LEU A 267 -10.70 -28.19 0.11
N ASP A 268 -10.74 -28.60 1.37
CA ASP A 268 -11.10 -27.68 2.46
C ASP A 268 -10.00 -26.62 2.65
N LYS A 269 -8.73 -27.01 2.51
CA LYS A 269 -7.62 -26.05 2.53
C LYS A 269 -7.61 -25.15 1.29
N VAL A 270 -7.96 -25.69 0.11
CA VAL A 270 -8.09 -24.90 -1.12
C VAL A 270 -9.12 -23.79 -0.93
N VAL A 271 -10.30 -24.12 -0.42
CA VAL A 271 -11.37 -23.15 -0.16
C VAL A 271 -10.93 -22.11 0.86
N ALA A 272 -10.36 -22.53 2.00
CA ALA A 272 -9.90 -21.62 3.05
C ALA A 272 -8.80 -20.67 2.55
N SER A 273 -7.81 -21.19 1.80
CA SER A 273 -6.73 -20.39 1.22
C SER A 273 -7.23 -19.44 0.14
N THR A 274 -8.19 -19.87 -0.68
CA THR A 274 -8.81 -19.01 -1.71
C THR A 274 -9.60 -17.89 -1.08
N ARG A 275 -10.38 -18.14 -0.01
CA ARG A 275 -11.10 -17.10 0.72
C ARG A 275 -10.17 -15.98 1.18
N VAL A 276 -9.08 -16.29 1.82
CA VAL A 276 -8.09 -15.30 2.27
C VAL A 276 -7.33 -14.71 1.09
N GLY A 277 -6.94 -15.54 0.12
CA GLY A 277 -6.08 -15.14 -0.99
C GLY A 277 -6.69 -14.12 -1.94
N ILE A 278 -8.04 -14.05 -2.06
CA ILE A 278 -8.69 -13.11 -2.99
C ILE A 278 -9.75 -12.22 -2.34
N PHE A 279 -10.38 -12.65 -1.24
CA PHE A 279 -11.48 -11.85 -0.67
C PHE A 279 -11.05 -11.00 0.53
N PHE A 280 -9.84 -11.21 1.08
CA PHE A 280 -9.26 -10.30 2.05
C PHE A 280 -9.21 -8.88 1.48
N PHE A 281 -9.69 -7.90 2.26
CA PHE A 281 -9.85 -6.50 1.85
C PHE A 281 -10.45 -6.35 0.44
N SER A 282 -11.45 -7.19 0.13
CA SER A 282 -12.13 -7.23 -1.17
C SER A 282 -11.18 -7.34 -2.37
N GLY A 283 -10.08 -8.07 -2.23
CA GLY A 283 -9.11 -8.29 -3.30
C GLY A 283 -8.25 -7.08 -3.66
N GLN A 284 -8.26 -6.01 -2.87
CA GLN A 284 -7.45 -4.81 -3.07
C GLN A 284 -6.01 -5.00 -2.58
N VAL A 285 -5.41 -6.11 -2.95
CA VAL A 285 -4.10 -6.59 -2.49
C VAL A 285 -3.19 -6.86 -3.68
N CYS A 286 -1.96 -6.32 -3.64
CA CYS A 286 -0.98 -6.48 -4.73
C CYS A 286 -0.56 -7.93 -4.98
N SER A 287 -0.62 -8.78 -3.96
CA SER A 287 -0.34 -10.22 -4.01
C SER A 287 -1.60 -11.08 -4.05
N ALA A 288 -2.79 -10.51 -4.30
CA ALA A 288 -4.04 -11.25 -4.35
C ALA A 288 -3.97 -12.43 -5.31
N MET A 289 -4.40 -13.61 -4.86
CA MET A 289 -4.49 -14.82 -5.68
C MET A 289 -5.72 -14.71 -6.60
N SER A 290 -5.61 -13.85 -7.61
CA SER A 290 -6.72 -13.52 -8.52
C SER A 290 -6.91 -14.49 -9.66
N ARG A 291 -6.03 -15.50 -9.78
CA ARG A 291 -6.17 -16.65 -10.68
C ARG A 291 -6.09 -17.95 -9.89
N LEU A 292 -7.00 -18.88 -10.14
CA LEU A 292 -6.96 -20.23 -9.61
C LEU A 292 -6.91 -21.22 -10.77
N LEU A 293 -5.80 -21.93 -10.89
CA LEU A 293 -5.59 -22.95 -11.89
C LEU A 293 -5.90 -24.30 -11.25
N VAL A 294 -6.87 -25.04 -11.78
CA VAL A 294 -7.37 -26.27 -11.16
C VAL A 294 -7.21 -27.44 -12.13
N HIS A 295 -6.62 -28.53 -11.65
CA HIS A 295 -6.53 -29.73 -12.46
C HIS A 295 -7.92 -30.22 -12.87
N ARG A 296 -8.10 -30.56 -14.16
CA ARG A 296 -9.41 -30.84 -14.76
C ARG A 296 -10.21 -31.92 -14.02
N SER A 297 -9.54 -32.89 -13.43
CA SER A 297 -10.22 -34.02 -12.74
C SER A 297 -10.98 -33.61 -11.47
N ILE A 298 -10.70 -32.44 -10.92
CA ILE A 298 -11.32 -31.93 -9.68
C ILE A 298 -11.92 -30.50 -9.87
N TYR A 299 -11.99 -30.04 -11.12
CA TYR A 299 -12.40 -28.69 -11.44
C TYR A 299 -13.82 -28.37 -10.94
N ASP A 300 -14.77 -29.24 -11.26
CA ASP A 300 -16.19 -29.03 -10.89
C ASP A 300 -16.36 -29.06 -9.37
N ASP A 301 -15.72 -30.01 -8.66
CA ASP A 301 -15.78 -30.11 -7.20
C ASP A 301 -15.20 -28.85 -6.51
N VAL A 302 -14.11 -28.28 -7.06
CA VAL A 302 -13.52 -27.04 -6.56
C VAL A 302 -14.46 -25.87 -6.81
N VAL A 303 -14.99 -25.72 -8.01
CA VAL A 303 -15.93 -24.64 -8.36
C VAL A 303 -17.18 -24.67 -7.48
N ASP A 304 -17.79 -25.86 -7.28
CA ASP A 304 -18.98 -26.00 -6.45
C ASP A 304 -18.72 -25.57 -5.01
N ARG A 305 -17.61 -26.02 -4.40
CA ARG A 305 -17.23 -25.60 -3.03
C ARG A 305 -16.91 -24.11 -2.92
N LEU A 306 -16.28 -23.52 -3.94
CA LEU A 306 -16.04 -22.09 -3.96
C LEU A 306 -17.34 -21.31 -4.09
N CYS A 307 -18.31 -21.80 -4.86
CA CYS A 307 -19.64 -21.21 -4.92
C CYS A 307 -20.34 -21.21 -3.55
N GLU A 308 -20.32 -22.35 -2.84
CA GLU A 308 -20.88 -22.45 -1.49
C GLU A 308 -20.18 -21.48 -0.51
N MET A 309 -18.86 -21.38 -0.59
CA MET A 309 -18.08 -20.44 0.24
C MET A 309 -18.49 -18.99 -0.05
N VAL A 310 -18.58 -18.60 -1.32
CA VAL A 310 -18.97 -17.24 -1.74
C VAL A 310 -20.40 -16.91 -1.30
N ASP A 311 -21.33 -17.85 -1.40
CA ASP A 311 -22.73 -17.68 -0.94
C ASP A 311 -22.84 -17.42 0.56
N GLY A 312 -21.83 -17.81 1.34
CA GLY A 312 -21.73 -17.60 2.79
C GLY A 312 -21.02 -16.31 3.22
N LEU A 313 -20.46 -15.53 2.29
CA LEU A 313 -19.74 -14.29 2.65
C LEU A 313 -20.68 -13.14 2.97
N SER A 314 -20.42 -12.45 4.08
CA SER A 314 -21.10 -11.22 4.46
C SER A 314 -20.55 -10.03 3.67
N ILE A 315 -21.42 -9.09 3.24
CA ILE A 315 -21.04 -7.84 2.57
C ILE A 315 -21.48 -6.67 3.44
N GLY A 316 -20.59 -5.74 3.75
CA GLY A 316 -20.96 -4.60 4.58
C GLY A 316 -19.81 -3.69 4.96
N HIS A 317 -20.07 -2.77 5.90
CA HIS A 317 -19.11 -1.79 6.37
C HIS A 317 -17.94 -2.45 7.11
N GLY A 318 -16.72 -1.94 6.95
CA GLY A 318 -15.52 -2.43 7.64
C GLY A 318 -15.64 -2.46 9.17
N LYS A 319 -16.35 -1.51 9.78
CA LYS A 319 -16.61 -1.49 11.23
C LYS A 319 -17.33 -2.72 11.76
N ASP A 320 -18.11 -3.39 10.92
CA ASP A 320 -18.85 -4.59 11.26
C ASP A 320 -18.02 -5.87 10.99
N ASN A 321 -16.78 -5.73 10.51
CA ASN A 321 -15.87 -6.80 10.10
C ASN A 321 -16.50 -7.77 9.10
N SER A 322 -17.25 -7.23 8.15
CA SER A 322 -17.82 -8.00 7.04
C SER A 322 -16.72 -8.60 6.17
N ASP A 323 -16.97 -9.78 5.58
CA ASP A 323 -16.00 -10.48 4.74
C ASP A 323 -15.62 -9.70 3.48
N ILE A 324 -16.61 -9.05 2.89
CA ILE A 324 -16.47 -8.17 1.72
C ILE A 324 -16.78 -6.76 2.17
N THR A 325 -15.77 -5.92 2.14
CA THR A 325 -15.82 -4.49 2.43
C THR A 325 -15.88 -3.68 1.14
N PRO A 326 -16.11 -2.35 1.17
CA PRO A 326 -16.20 -1.58 -0.07
C PRO A 326 -14.86 -1.52 -0.81
N LEU A 327 -14.93 -1.30 -2.12
CA LEU A 327 -13.78 -0.81 -2.87
C LEU A 327 -13.54 0.66 -2.53
N ILE A 328 -12.30 1.10 -2.64
CA ILE A 328 -11.88 2.43 -2.18
C ILE A 328 -12.62 3.61 -2.84
N SER A 329 -13.16 3.44 -4.05
CA SER A 329 -13.80 4.52 -4.79
C SER A 329 -14.73 4.00 -5.89
N GLU A 330 -15.65 4.86 -6.33
CA GLU A 330 -16.52 4.60 -7.51
C GLU A 330 -15.67 4.30 -8.76
N ARG A 331 -14.56 5.00 -8.96
CA ARG A 331 -13.65 4.75 -10.09
C ARG A 331 -13.08 3.33 -10.06
N GLN A 332 -12.73 2.83 -8.87
CA GLN A 332 -12.20 1.47 -8.72
C GLN A 332 -13.32 0.44 -8.96
N LEU A 333 -14.52 0.69 -8.46
CA LEU A 333 -15.69 -0.16 -8.70
C LEU A 333 -15.99 -0.28 -10.21
N GLN A 334 -16.06 0.84 -10.93
CA GLN A 334 -16.29 0.85 -12.39
C GLN A 334 -15.19 0.11 -13.17
N ARG A 335 -13.94 0.21 -12.72
CA ARG A 335 -12.83 -0.54 -13.31
C ARG A 335 -13.01 -2.05 -13.16
N VAL A 336 -13.41 -2.51 -11.98
CA VAL A 336 -13.66 -3.93 -11.71
C VAL A 336 -14.85 -4.43 -12.52
N GLU A 337 -15.95 -3.68 -12.56
CA GLU A 337 -17.13 -4.00 -13.38
C GLU A 337 -16.74 -4.13 -14.87
N GLY A 338 -15.97 -3.18 -15.40
CA GLY A 338 -15.50 -3.21 -16.78
C GLY A 338 -14.66 -4.45 -17.11
N LEU A 339 -13.81 -4.88 -16.18
CA LEU A 339 -13.00 -6.08 -16.36
C LEU A 339 -13.84 -7.36 -16.31
N VAL A 340 -14.83 -7.45 -15.42
CA VAL A 340 -15.77 -8.56 -15.37
C VAL A 340 -16.61 -8.62 -16.66
N GLN A 341 -17.09 -7.48 -17.14
CA GLN A 341 -17.85 -7.42 -18.40
C GLN A 341 -17.01 -7.86 -19.59
N SER A 342 -15.72 -7.46 -19.66
CA SER A 342 -14.83 -7.90 -20.74
C SER A 342 -14.64 -9.42 -20.77
N ALA A 343 -14.62 -10.07 -19.59
CA ALA A 343 -14.53 -11.53 -19.51
C ALA A 343 -15.81 -12.20 -20.01
N VAL A 344 -16.99 -11.65 -19.66
CA VAL A 344 -18.28 -12.14 -20.18
C VAL A 344 -18.36 -12.01 -21.70
N ASP A 345 -17.95 -10.86 -22.24
CA ASP A 345 -17.93 -10.60 -23.69
C ASP A 345 -16.95 -11.54 -24.42
N ALA A 346 -15.89 -11.97 -23.75
CA ALA A 346 -14.94 -12.95 -24.25
C ALA A 346 -15.41 -14.42 -24.07
N GLY A 347 -16.59 -14.65 -23.49
CA GLY A 347 -17.22 -15.97 -23.38
C GLY A 347 -16.99 -16.70 -22.06
N ALA A 348 -16.40 -16.06 -21.05
CA ALA A 348 -16.28 -16.62 -19.70
C ALA A 348 -17.65 -16.72 -19.01
N LYS A 349 -17.77 -17.63 -18.06
CA LYS A 349 -18.99 -17.85 -17.28
C LYS A 349 -18.84 -17.24 -15.89
N ILE A 350 -19.83 -16.46 -15.47
CA ILE A 350 -19.94 -15.99 -14.08
C ILE A 350 -20.67 -17.06 -13.26
N ALA A 351 -19.94 -17.71 -12.35
CA ALA A 351 -20.54 -18.70 -11.45
C ALA A 351 -21.21 -18.02 -10.23
N ARG A 352 -20.64 -16.92 -9.73
CA ARG A 352 -21.19 -16.08 -8.65
C ARG A 352 -20.82 -14.62 -8.85
N GLY A 353 -21.65 -13.72 -8.32
CA GLY A 353 -21.41 -12.27 -8.35
C GLY A 353 -21.52 -11.66 -9.75
N GLY A 354 -20.54 -10.86 -10.12
CA GLY A 354 -20.43 -10.26 -11.45
C GLY A 354 -20.92 -8.81 -11.55
N ALA A 355 -21.47 -8.24 -10.47
CA ALA A 355 -22.02 -6.90 -10.48
C ALA A 355 -21.76 -6.17 -9.14
N ARG A 356 -21.98 -4.86 -9.14
CA ARG A 356 -22.07 -4.11 -7.89
C ARG A 356 -23.26 -4.58 -7.04
N VAL A 357 -23.19 -4.34 -5.74
CA VAL A 357 -24.29 -4.60 -4.84
C VAL A 357 -25.40 -3.57 -5.10
N ALA A 358 -26.61 -4.04 -5.42
CA ALA A 358 -27.74 -3.18 -5.69
C ALA A 358 -28.16 -2.37 -4.44
N ASP A 359 -28.64 -1.16 -4.66
CA ASP A 359 -29.19 -0.27 -3.62
C ASP A 359 -28.23 0.03 -2.45
N SER A 360 -26.92 -0.16 -2.65
CA SER A 360 -25.90 0.22 -1.68
C SER A 360 -25.44 1.67 -1.93
N PRO A 361 -25.32 2.50 -0.87
CA PRO A 361 -24.79 3.85 -1.02
C PRO A 361 -23.27 3.87 -1.27
N GLY A 362 -22.56 2.81 -0.86
CA GLY A 362 -21.11 2.67 -0.99
C GLY A 362 -20.66 1.88 -2.21
N TYR A 363 -19.35 1.74 -2.35
CA TYR A 363 -18.71 1.18 -3.54
C TYR A 363 -18.52 -0.34 -3.45
N PHE A 364 -19.60 -1.08 -3.23
CA PHE A 364 -19.55 -2.53 -3.03
C PHE A 364 -19.67 -3.32 -4.33
N MET A 365 -18.73 -4.25 -4.52
CA MET A 365 -18.74 -5.26 -5.57
C MET A 365 -19.07 -6.62 -4.96
N GLN A 366 -19.93 -7.39 -5.62
CA GLN A 366 -20.20 -8.77 -5.23
C GLN A 366 -18.92 -9.61 -5.37
N PRO A 367 -18.61 -10.53 -4.43
CA PRO A 367 -17.54 -11.50 -4.61
C PRO A 367 -17.81 -12.33 -5.87
N THR A 368 -16.86 -12.33 -6.81
CA THR A 368 -17.10 -12.78 -8.18
C THR A 368 -16.21 -13.95 -8.54
N LEU A 369 -16.83 -15.02 -9.04
CA LEU A 369 -16.15 -16.19 -9.60
C LEU A 369 -16.36 -16.24 -11.11
N ILE A 370 -15.29 -16.10 -11.88
CA ILE A 370 -15.25 -16.21 -13.34
C ILE A 370 -14.69 -17.58 -13.69
N CYS A 371 -15.52 -18.46 -14.23
CA CYS A 371 -15.15 -19.82 -14.64
C CYS A 371 -14.86 -19.89 -16.14
N ASP A 372 -14.18 -20.96 -16.55
CA ASP A 372 -13.77 -21.21 -17.95
C ASP A 372 -12.98 -20.02 -18.52
N ALA A 373 -12.19 -19.35 -17.67
CA ALA A 373 -11.38 -18.20 -18.09
C ALA A 373 -10.18 -18.66 -18.93
N SER A 374 -10.16 -18.23 -20.19
CA SER A 374 -9.02 -18.49 -21.07
C SER A 374 -7.82 -17.61 -20.73
N PRO A 375 -6.57 -18.12 -20.80
CA PRO A 375 -5.37 -17.37 -20.43
C PRO A 375 -5.16 -16.05 -21.16
N ASP A 376 -5.74 -15.87 -22.34
CA ASP A 376 -5.65 -14.67 -23.17
C ASP A 376 -6.70 -13.59 -22.83
N MET A 377 -7.69 -13.89 -21.99
CA MET A 377 -8.68 -12.91 -21.54
C MET A 377 -8.04 -11.79 -20.71
N ASP A 378 -8.53 -10.59 -20.88
CA ASP A 378 -8.10 -9.42 -20.08
C ASP A 378 -8.19 -9.69 -18.57
N ALA A 379 -9.24 -10.35 -18.11
CA ALA A 379 -9.43 -10.72 -16.72
C ALA A 379 -8.36 -11.70 -16.19
N MET A 380 -7.69 -12.47 -17.06
CA MET A 380 -6.56 -13.33 -16.70
C MET A 380 -5.20 -12.62 -16.75
N GLN A 381 -5.09 -11.52 -17.51
CA GLN A 381 -3.85 -10.78 -17.73
C GLN A 381 -3.74 -9.49 -16.92
N GLN A 382 -4.86 -8.83 -16.66
CA GLN A 382 -4.88 -7.55 -15.95
C GLN A 382 -5.26 -7.73 -14.49
N GLU A 383 -4.60 -6.97 -13.62
CA GLU A 383 -4.94 -6.89 -12.21
C GLU A 383 -6.30 -6.21 -12.01
N ALA A 384 -7.26 -6.93 -11.43
CA ALA A 384 -8.59 -6.39 -11.13
C ALA A 384 -8.56 -5.40 -9.95
N PHE A 385 -7.82 -5.76 -8.91
CA PHE A 385 -7.76 -5.04 -7.63
C PHE A 385 -9.15 -4.89 -7.00
N GLY A 386 -9.86 -6.02 -6.97
CA GLY A 386 -11.22 -6.18 -6.50
C GLY A 386 -11.54 -7.67 -6.23
N PRO A 387 -12.73 -8.00 -5.70
CA PRO A 387 -13.07 -9.35 -5.24
C PRO A 387 -13.45 -10.27 -6.42
N VAL A 388 -12.50 -10.46 -7.34
CA VAL A 388 -12.70 -11.20 -8.60
C VAL A 388 -11.66 -12.30 -8.74
N LEU A 389 -12.10 -13.55 -8.76
CA LEU A 389 -11.31 -14.75 -9.01
C LEU A 389 -11.59 -15.29 -10.41
N CYS A 390 -10.54 -15.47 -11.21
CA CYS A 390 -10.61 -16.20 -12.47
C CYS A 390 -10.17 -17.64 -12.25
N ILE A 391 -10.97 -18.60 -12.72
CA ILE A 391 -10.73 -20.04 -12.56
C ILE A 391 -10.55 -20.66 -13.92
N SER A 392 -9.42 -21.34 -14.13
CA SER A 392 -9.06 -22.07 -15.36
C SER A 392 -8.71 -23.51 -15.05
N ALA A 393 -9.07 -24.40 -15.96
CA ALA A 393 -8.64 -25.81 -15.88
C ALA A 393 -7.31 -26.02 -16.57
N PHE A 394 -6.52 -27.00 -16.08
CA PHE A 394 -5.35 -27.55 -16.75
C PHE A 394 -5.34 -29.07 -16.69
N ASP A 395 -4.65 -29.71 -17.62
CA ASP A 395 -4.64 -31.19 -17.73
C ASP A 395 -3.39 -31.85 -17.14
N ASN A 396 -2.29 -31.11 -17.02
CA ASN A 396 -1.04 -31.58 -16.43
C ASN A 396 -0.22 -30.45 -15.86
N GLU A 397 0.77 -30.74 -15.02
CA GLU A 397 1.59 -29.78 -14.32
C GLU A 397 2.31 -28.78 -15.25
N GLU A 398 2.84 -29.28 -16.40
CA GLU A 398 3.56 -28.43 -17.36
C GLU A 398 2.65 -27.34 -17.95
N GLU A 399 1.42 -27.71 -18.28
CA GLU A 399 0.40 -26.76 -18.74
C GLU A 399 0.02 -25.77 -17.63
N GLY A 400 -0.23 -26.27 -16.40
CA GLY A 400 -0.53 -25.41 -15.26
C GLY A 400 0.55 -24.36 -15.01
N VAL A 401 1.82 -24.76 -15.04
CA VAL A 401 2.97 -23.84 -14.89
C VAL A 401 3.06 -22.85 -16.07
N SER A 402 2.74 -23.31 -17.30
CA SER A 402 2.74 -22.41 -18.47
C SER A 402 1.66 -21.34 -18.41
N ILE A 403 0.51 -21.64 -17.79
CA ILE A 403 -0.59 -20.67 -17.59
C ILE A 403 -0.28 -19.72 -16.42
N ALA A 404 0.42 -20.20 -15.38
CA ALA A 404 0.75 -19.42 -14.18
C ALA A 404 1.70 -18.25 -14.48
#